data_7969756ae15eda004f617423b649bafb
#
_entry.id   7969756ae15eda004f617423b649bafb
#
_cell.length_a   1.000
_cell.length_b   1.000
_cell.length_c   1.000
_cell.angle_alpha   90.00
_cell.angle_beta   90.00
_cell.angle_gamma   90.00
#
_symmetry.space_group_name_H-M   'P 1'
#
loop_
_entity.id
_entity.type
_entity.pdbx_description
1 polymer ?
#
loop_
_entity_poly.entity_id
_entity_poly.type
_entity_poly.pdbx_seq_one_letter_code
_entity_poly.pdbx_strand_id
1 'polypeptide(L)'
;QNKVQWHKVKTRLISDDPAKGLDRDRHKTPILQRLLAAMQAPEKSMYLVSPYFVPTKSGAHALSEIAKAGVDVTVLTNSLQATDVAAVHSGYVKYRKPLLKAGVELYELKPNHAVPKTKDRGLTGSSATSLHAKTFIVDEKRIFIGSFNLDPRSARLNTEMGVVLESPQIAGMMRRTLITTTPDYAYKVTLNRHNKLRWQNPEDRKIYSKEPEAKFWKRVISKILSFLPIEGLL
;
A
#
# COMPACT_ATOMS: atom_id res chain seq x y z
N GLN A 1 -0.68 3.74 -34.94
CA GLN A 1 -1.65 4.39 -34.03
C GLN A 1 -2.23 3.29 -33.14
N ASN A 2 -1.85 3.27 -31.86
CA ASN A 2 -2.47 2.39 -30.88
C ASN A 2 -3.93 2.81 -30.70
N LYS A 3 -4.87 2.01 -31.19
CA LYS A 3 -6.29 2.22 -30.94
C LYS A 3 -6.56 2.03 -29.47
N VAL A 4 -7.03 3.08 -28.79
CA VAL A 4 -7.49 2.99 -27.39
C VAL A 4 -8.68 2.02 -27.35
N GLN A 5 -8.55 0.96 -26.56
CA GLN A 5 -9.67 0.04 -26.32
C GLN A 5 -10.55 0.62 -25.20
N TRP A 6 -11.79 0.91 -25.54
CA TRP A 6 -12.80 1.36 -24.58
C TRP A 6 -13.50 0.17 -23.94
N HIS A 7 -13.59 0.17 -22.60
CA HIS A 7 -14.31 -0.84 -21.85
C HIS A 7 -15.43 -0.19 -21.04
N LYS A 8 -16.65 -0.68 -21.21
CA LYS A 8 -17.77 -0.28 -20.37
C LYS A 8 -17.72 -1.10 -19.08
N VAL A 9 -17.57 -0.42 -17.93
CA VAL A 9 -17.41 -1.07 -16.63
C VAL A 9 -18.40 -0.52 -15.61
N LYS A 10 -18.81 -1.37 -14.68
CA LYS A 10 -19.60 -0.93 -13.53
C LYS A 10 -18.67 -0.17 -12.57
N THR A 11 -19.08 1.04 -12.23
CA THR A 11 -18.27 1.94 -11.42
C THR A 11 -19.08 2.45 -10.23
N ARG A 12 -18.45 2.50 -9.06
CA ARG A 12 -19.02 3.08 -7.84
C ARG A 12 -18.06 4.14 -7.30
N LEU A 13 -18.54 5.38 -7.19
CA LEU A 13 -17.85 6.44 -6.47
C LEU A 13 -18.02 6.23 -4.96
N ILE A 14 -16.92 6.33 -4.23
CA ILE A 14 -16.88 6.28 -2.77
C ILE A 14 -16.12 7.53 -2.30
N SER A 15 -16.72 8.32 -1.42
CA SER A 15 -16.10 9.53 -0.88
C SER A 15 -16.51 9.72 0.57
N ASP A 16 -15.64 10.31 1.36
CA ASP A 16 -16.03 10.85 2.67
C ASP A 16 -16.93 12.08 2.51
N ASP A 17 -17.66 12.41 3.55
CA ASP A 17 -18.30 13.71 3.65
C ASP A 17 -17.24 14.78 3.95
N PRO A 18 -17.30 15.96 3.30
CA PRO A 18 -16.39 17.07 3.63
C PRO A 18 -16.39 17.46 5.11
N ALA A 19 -17.52 17.26 5.82
CA ALA A 19 -17.64 17.54 7.25
C ALA A 19 -16.77 16.64 8.14
N LYS A 20 -16.25 15.50 7.62
CA LYS A 20 -15.30 14.64 8.35
C LYS A 20 -14.07 15.41 8.83
N GLY A 21 -13.49 16.27 7.98
CA GLY A 21 -12.34 17.11 8.33
C GLY A 21 -12.64 18.17 9.40
N LEU A 22 -13.92 18.44 9.66
CA LEU A 22 -14.37 19.40 10.68
C LEU A 22 -14.82 18.74 11.99
N ASP A 23 -14.62 17.43 12.14
CA ASP A 23 -15.07 16.60 13.27
C ASP A 23 -16.62 16.71 13.57
N ARG A 24 -17.39 17.10 12.55
CA ARG A 24 -18.84 17.33 12.66
C ARG A 24 -19.68 16.14 12.25
N ASP A 25 -19.05 15.06 11.76
CA ASP A 25 -19.78 13.95 11.13
C ASP A 25 -19.60 12.62 11.86
N ARG A 26 -20.00 12.57 13.12
CA ARG A 26 -19.92 11.36 13.96
C ARG A 26 -20.92 10.26 13.57
N HIS A 27 -21.83 10.53 12.64
CA HIS A 27 -22.97 9.63 12.33
C HIS A 27 -22.90 8.99 10.95
N LYS A 28 -21.95 9.37 10.07
CA LYS A 28 -21.85 8.81 8.73
C LYS A 28 -20.86 7.65 8.66
N THR A 29 -21.20 6.68 7.83
CA THR A 29 -20.36 5.51 7.59
C THR A 29 -19.01 5.94 7.00
N PRO A 30 -17.87 5.68 7.69
CA PRO A 30 -16.55 6.05 7.19
C PRO A 30 -16.27 5.44 5.82
N ILE A 31 -15.44 6.12 5.00
CA ILE A 31 -15.04 5.64 3.67
C ILE A 31 -14.50 4.21 3.72
N LEU A 32 -13.74 3.85 4.76
CA LEU A 32 -13.19 2.51 4.92
C LEU A 32 -14.28 1.43 4.93
N GLN A 33 -15.38 1.63 5.67
CA GLN A 33 -16.47 0.64 5.71
C GLN A 33 -17.17 0.53 4.36
N ARG A 34 -17.40 1.65 3.67
CA ARG A 34 -17.98 1.66 2.31
C ARG A 34 -17.07 1.02 1.30
N LEU A 35 -15.75 1.24 1.43
CA LEU A 35 -14.73 0.63 0.58
C LEU A 35 -14.69 -0.88 0.79
N LEU A 36 -14.63 -1.36 2.05
CA LEU A 36 -14.66 -2.79 2.36
C LEU A 36 -15.93 -3.47 1.84
N ALA A 37 -17.09 -2.84 2.00
CA ALA A 37 -18.34 -3.36 1.48
C ALA A 37 -18.36 -3.43 -0.06
N ALA A 38 -17.79 -2.44 -0.75
CA ALA A 38 -17.72 -2.40 -2.21
C ALA A 38 -16.68 -3.37 -2.78
N MET A 39 -15.54 -3.54 -2.11
CA MET A 39 -14.48 -4.47 -2.52
C MET A 39 -14.82 -5.91 -2.18
N GLN A 40 -15.70 -6.16 -1.21
CA GLN A 40 -16.04 -7.48 -0.66
C GLN A 40 -14.82 -8.19 -0.03
N ALA A 41 -15.07 -9.26 0.71
CA ALA A 41 -14.00 -10.06 1.27
C ALA A 41 -13.22 -10.77 0.14
N PRO A 42 -11.87 -10.78 0.19
CA PRO A 42 -11.06 -11.50 -0.79
C PRO A 42 -11.17 -13.02 -0.56
N GLU A 43 -11.35 -13.76 -1.65
CA GLU A 43 -11.42 -15.22 -1.64
C GLU A 43 -10.14 -15.88 -2.21
N LYS A 44 -9.47 -15.20 -3.15
CA LYS A 44 -8.32 -15.74 -3.87
C LYS A 44 -7.08 -14.88 -3.73
N SER A 45 -7.23 -13.57 -3.92
CA SER A 45 -6.09 -12.67 -3.94
C SER A 45 -6.44 -11.24 -3.57
N MET A 46 -5.47 -10.56 -2.94
CA MET A 46 -5.54 -9.15 -2.61
C MET A 46 -4.18 -8.50 -2.90
N TYR A 47 -4.17 -7.49 -3.76
CA TYR A 47 -2.99 -6.69 -4.05
C TYR A 47 -3.22 -5.26 -3.60
N LEU A 48 -2.40 -4.78 -2.67
CA LEU A 48 -2.52 -3.46 -2.06
C LEU A 48 -1.32 -2.60 -2.45
N VAL A 49 -1.58 -1.47 -3.08
CA VAL A 49 -0.59 -0.41 -3.34
C VAL A 49 -0.96 0.78 -2.48
N SER A 50 -0.12 1.10 -1.51
CA SER A 50 -0.34 2.22 -0.59
C SER A 50 0.98 2.86 -0.19
N PRO A 51 1.22 4.13 -0.57
CA PRO A 51 2.44 4.87 -0.19
C PRO A 51 2.64 4.91 1.32
N TYR A 52 1.56 5.16 2.04
CA TYR A 52 1.50 5.13 3.50
C TYR A 52 0.72 3.90 3.91
N PHE A 53 1.44 2.96 4.52
CA PHE A 53 0.89 1.69 4.96
C PHE A 53 1.10 1.55 6.47
N VAL A 54 0.09 1.94 7.23
CA VAL A 54 0.03 1.79 8.69
C VAL A 54 -1.24 1.01 9.04
N PRO A 55 -1.20 -0.34 8.94
CA PRO A 55 -2.41 -1.16 9.02
C PRO A 55 -3.08 -1.15 10.39
N THR A 56 -2.42 -0.62 11.42
CA THR A 56 -2.79 -0.75 12.83
C THR A 56 -2.78 -2.20 13.32
N LYS A 57 -3.00 -2.43 14.61
CA LYS A 57 -3.09 -3.79 15.16
C LYS A 57 -4.24 -4.58 14.53
N SER A 58 -5.41 -3.93 14.38
CA SER A 58 -6.61 -4.57 13.81
C SER A 58 -6.46 -4.89 12.32
N GLY A 59 -5.94 -3.96 11.52
CA GLY A 59 -5.74 -4.20 10.10
C GLY A 59 -4.64 -5.22 9.82
N ALA A 60 -3.54 -5.20 10.60
CA ALA A 60 -2.49 -6.21 10.49
C ALA A 60 -3.01 -7.60 10.87
N HIS A 61 -3.86 -7.68 11.89
CA HIS A 61 -4.54 -8.94 12.25
C HIS A 61 -5.46 -9.41 11.12
N ALA A 62 -6.31 -8.54 10.60
CA ALA A 62 -7.22 -8.88 9.50
C ALA A 62 -6.46 -9.38 8.26
N LEU A 63 -5.41 -8.68 7.82
CA LEU A 63 -4.58 -9.11 6.68
C LEU A 63 -3.89 -10.45 6.96
N SER A 64 -3.45 -10.67 8.20
CA SER A 64 -2.84 -11.95 8.60
C SER A 64 -3.83 -13.10 8.55
N GLU A 65 -5.06 -12.91 9.01
CA GLU A 65 -6.10 -13.96 8.95
C GLU A 65 -6.52 -14.27 7.52
N ILE A 66 -6.64 -13.24 6.66
CA ILE A 66 -6.92 -13.40 5.23
C ILE A 66 -5.80 -14.26 4.58
N ALA A 67 -4.53 -13.94 4.83
CA ALA A 67 -3.41 -14.71 4.27
C ALA A 67 -3.36 -16.16 4.81
N LYS A 68 -3.60 -16.36 6.11
CA LYS A 68 -3.67 -17.71 6.72
C LYS A 68 -4.82 -18.55 6.18
N ALA A 69 -5.91 -17.91 5.73
CA ALA A 69 -7.02 -18.59 5.06
C ALA A 69 -6.70 -19.02 3.61
N GLY A 70 -5.47 -18.78 3.14
CA GLY A 70 -5.00 -19.22 1.82
C GLY A 70 -5.17 -18.18 0.71
N VAL A 71 -5.52 -16.94 1.06
CA VAL A 71 -5.60 -15.84 0.09
C VAL A 71 -4.20 -15.27 -0.18
N ASP A 72 -3.85 -15.08 -1.45
CA ASP A 72 -2.60 -14.42 -1.86
C ASP A 72 -2.67 -12.93 -1.53
N VAL A 73 -2.03 -12.49 -0.44
CA VAL A 73 -1.99 -11.09 -0.03
C VAL A 73 -0.63 -10.49 -0.35
N THR A 74 -0.61 -9.49 -1.22
CA THR A 74 0.60 -8.73 -1.57
C THR A 74 0.42 -7.25 -1.23
N VAL A 75 1.42 -6.65 -0.61
CA VAL A 75 1.47 -5.23 -0.28
C VAL A 75 2.70 -4.59 -0.90
N LEU A 76 2.49 -3.51 -1.64
CA LEU A 76 3.55 -2.61 -2.13
C LEU A 76 3.43 -1.26 -1.42
N THR A 77 4.49 -0.86 -0.73
CA THR A 77 4.58 0.41 -0.01
C THR A 77 5.94 1.07 -0.23
N ASN A 78 6.16 2.26 0.31
CA ASN A 78 7.46 2.92 0.26
C ASN A 78 8.48 2.27 1.21
N SER A 79 9.73 2.11 0.76
CA SER A 79 10.85 1.84 1.67
C SER A 79 11.12 3.04 2.59
N LEU A 80 11.90 2.84 3.64
CA LEU A 80 12.31 3.92 4.53
C LEU A 80 13.03 5.06 3.78
N GLN A 81 13.77 4.74 2.74
CA GLN A 81 14.47 5.77 1.97
C GLN A 81 13.55 6.47 0.97
N ALA A 82 12.61 5.74 0.38
CA ALA A 82 11.66 6.30 -0.59
C ALA A 82 10.55 7.14 0.05
N THR A 83 10.21 6.90 1.32
CA THR A 83 9.17 7.68 2.01
C THR A 83 9.64 9.10 2.30
N ASP A 84 8.74 10.05 2.13
CA ASP A 84 8.88 11.45 2.52
C ASP A 84 8.57 11.66 4.02
N VAL A 85 7.77 10.77 4.63
CA VAL A 85 7.35 10.86 6.05
C VAL A 85 7.85 9.67 6.87
N ALA A 86 9.01 9.82 7.50
CA ALA A 86 9.64 8.76 8.32
C ALA A 86 8.74 8.29 9.48
N ALA A 87 7.90 9.17 10.04
CA ALA A 87 6.96 8.83 11.08
C ALA A 87 5.92 7.78 10.62
N VAL A 88 5.36 7.96 9.43
CA VAL A 88 4.42 6.98 8.82
C VAL A 88 5.09 5.63 8.66
N HIS A 89 6.33 5.62 8.15
CA HIS A 89 7.08 4.37 8.00
C HIS A 89 7.32 3.67 9.36
N SER A 90 7.53 4.42 10.42
CA SER A 90 7.71 3.87 11.78
C SER A 90 6.46 3.12 12.27
N GLY A 91 5.26 3.56 11.91
CA GLY A 91 4.00 2.88 12.19
C GLY A 91 3.85 1.54 11.46
N TYR A 92 4.50 1.39 10.31
CA TYR A 92 4.51 0.15 9.53
C TYR A 92 5.52 -0.89 10.07
N VAL A 93 6.71 -0.43 10.48
CA VAL A 93 7.88 -1.27 10.80
C VAL A 93 7.55 -2.43 11.74
N LYS A 94 6.73 -2.19 12.75
CA LYS A 94 6.35 -3.18 13.78
C LYS A 94 5.45 -4.31 13.23
N TYR A 95 4.76 -4.08 12.11
CA TYR A 95 3.87 -5.06 11.49
C TYR A 95 4.53 -5.94 10.42
N ARG A 96 5.74 -5.62 9.96
CA ARG A 96 6.45 -6.42 8.95
C ARG A 96 6.55 -7.90 9.32
N LYS A 97 7.06 -8.19 10.53
CA LYS A 97 7.26 -9.58 10.96
C LYS A 97 5.95 -10.36 11.14
N PRO A 98 4.93 -9.83 11.83
CA PRO A 98 3.64 -10.50 11.93
C PRO A 98 3.02 -10.82 10.57
N LEU A 99 3.01 -9.85 9.65
CA LEU A 99 2.45 -10.01 8.30
C LEU A 99 3.22 -11.07 7.50
N LEU A 100 4.55 -11.01 7.48
CA LEU A 100 5.39 -12.01 6.79
C LEU A 100 5.21 -13.43 7.35
N LYS A 101 5.08 -13.56 8.68
CA LYS A 101 4.82 -14.86 9.33
C LYS A 101 3.45 -15.43 8.97
N ALA A 102 2.48 -14.57 8.68
CA ALA A 102 1.15 -14.97 8.24
C ALA A 102 1.07 -15.33 6.76
N GLY A 103 2.13 -15.11 5.99
CA GLY A 103 2.15 -15.39 4.55
C GLY A 103 1.91 -14.17 3.65
N VAL A 104 1.76 -12.97 4.22
CA VAL A 104 1.64 -11.74 3.43
C VAL A 104 2.95 -11.45 2.73
N GLU A 105 2.93 -11.23 1.40
CA GLU A 105 4.08 -10.75 0.65
C GLU A 105 4.22 -9.24 0.80
N LEU A 106 5.41 -8.78 1.18
CA LEU A 106 5.72 -7.36 1.36
C LEU A 106 6.79 -6.92 0.36
N TYR A 107 6.48 -5.84 -0.36
CA TYR A 107 7.41 -5.17 -1.26
C TYR A 107 7.57 -3.71 -0.83
N GLU A 108 8.81 -3.22 -0.83
CA GLU A 108 9.17 -1.85 -0.51
C GLU A 108 9.85 -1.18 -1.69
N LEU A 109 9.24 -0.10 -2.20
CA LEU A 109 9.72 0.64 -3.35
C LEU A 109 11.16 1.13 -3.15
N LYS A 110 12.02 0.94 -4.16
CA LYS A 110 13.39 1.47 -4.20
C LYS A 110 13.36 3.00 -4.41
N PRO A 111 14.27 3.77 -3.79
CA PRO A 111 14.21 5.25 -3.85
C PRO A 111 14.52 5.83 -5.23
N ASN A 112 15.27 5.16 -6.08
CA ASN A 112 15.80 5.72 -7.33
C ASN A 112 15.27 5.06 -8.61
N HIS A 113 14.31 4.15 -8.51
CA HIS A 113 13.69 3.58 -9.69
C HIS A 113 12.51 4.45 -10.11
N ALA A 114 12.74 5.27 -11.12
CA ALA A 114 11.66 5.94 -11.84
C ALA A 114 10.74 4.84 -12.40
N VAL A 115 9.52 4.73 -11.89
CA VAL A 115 8.42 4.19 -12.67
C VAL A 115 8.50 4.86 -14.04
N PRO A 116 8.45 4.12 -15.16
CA PRO A 116 8.60 4.72 -16.48
C PRO A 116 7.78 6.00 -16.56
N LYS A 117 8.44 7.12 -16.79
CA LYS A 117 7.80 8.43 -16.83
C LYS A 117 6.84 8.43 -18.02
N THR A 118 5.57 8.16 -17.76
CA THR A 118 4.55 8.67 -18.66
C THR A 118 4.72 10.20 -18.69
N LYS A 119 4.70 10.78 -19.89
CA LYS A 119 5.04 12.19 -20.16
C LYS A 119 4.12 13.24 -19.53
N ASP A 120 3.34 12.90 -18.51
CA ASP A 120 2.50 13.83 -17.76
C ASP A 120 3.30 14.49 -16.63
N ARG A 121 3.93 15.60 -16.98
CA ARG A 121 4.44 16.58 -16.02
C ARG A 121 3.26 17.32 -15.39
N GLY A 122 2.66 16.74 -14.37
CA GLY A 122 1.78 17.49 -13.47
C GLY A 122 2.57 18.61 -12.78
N LEU A 123 1.95 19.76 -12.62
CA LEU A 123 2.51 21.02 -12.08
C LEU A 123 3.01 20.99 -10.62
N THR A 124 3.03 19.84 -9.98
CA THR A 124 3.57 19.65 -8.62
C THR A 124 4.81 18.79 -8.70
N GLY A 125 5.97 19.45 -8.64
CA GLY A 125 7.28 18.79 -8.57
C GLY A 125 7.43 17.97 -7.30
N SER A 126 6.95 16.73 -7.29
CA SER A 126 7.37 15.75 -6.32
C SER A 126 8.73 15.23 -6.71
N SER A 127 9.66 15.20 -5.77
CA SER A 127 10.97 14.59 -5.89
C SER A 127 10.82 13.16 -6.44
N ALA A 128 11.57 12.83 -7.44
CA ALA A 128 11.39 11.83 -8.50
C ALA A 128 11.22 10.35 -8.09
N THR A 129 10.82 9.97 -6.87
CA THR A 129 10.94 8.57 -6.43
C THR A 129 10.04 8.11 -5.29
N SER A 130 8.91 8.76 -5.03
CA SER A 130 7.95 8.26 -4.03
C SER A 130 6.73 7.64 -4.72
N LEU A 131 6.33 6.46 -4.28
CA LEU A 131 5.04 5.88 -4.65
C LEU A 131 3.93 6.84 -4.23
N HIS A 132 2.98 7.12 -5.12
CA HIS A 132 1.82 7.95 -4.79
C HIS A 132 0.47 7.26 -5.09
N ALA A 133 0.49 6.17 -5.85
CA ALA A 133 -0.72 5.41 -6.18
C ALA A 133 -1.35 4.76 -4.94
N LYS A 134 -2.67 4.87 -4.82
CA LYS A 134 -3.48 4.14 -3.84
C LYS A 134 -4.46 3.30 -4.64
N THR A 135 -4.12 2.02 -4.75
CA THR A 135 -4.84 1.08 -5.60
C THR A 135 -4.94 -0.27 -4.90
N PHE A 136 -6.15 -0.78 -4.80
CA PHE A 136 -6.40 -2.09 -4.21
C PHE A 136 -7.10 -2.97 -5.24
N ILE A 137 -6.63 -4.19 -5.42
CA ILE A 137 -7.20 -5.16 -6.36
C ILE A 137 -7.60 -6.38 -5.55
N VAL A 138 -8.86 -6.83 -5.71
CA VAL A 138 -9.41 -8.01 -5.04
C VAL A 138 -9.89 -9.01 -6.08
N ASP A 139 -9.43 -10.26 -5.95
CA ASP A 139 -9.83 -11.44 -6.70
C ASP A 139 -9.77 -11.30 -8.23
N GLU A 140 -8.92 -10.38 -8.72
CA GLU A 140 -8.92 -10.01 -10.15
C GLU A 140 -10.31 -9.61 -10.68
N LYS A 141 -11.16 -9.10 -9.82
CA LYS A 141 -12.54 -8.71 -10.14
C LYS A 141 -12.80 -7.24 -9.89
N ARG A 142 -12.26 -6.70 -8.79
CA ARG A 142 -12.52 -5.34 -8.33
C ARG A 142 -11.25 -4.57 -8.13
N ILE A 143 -11.29 -3.31 -8.50
CA ILE A 143 -10.16 -2.38 -8.34
C ILE A 143 -10.69 -1.13 -7.63
N PHE A 144 -10.03 -0.71 -6.58
CA PHE A 144 -10.15 0.64 -6.03
C PHE A 144 -8.99 1.49 -6.52
N ILE A 145 -9.28 2.70 -6.97
CA ILE A 145 -8.32 3.75 -7.29
C ILE A 145 -8.81 5.05 -6.64
N GLY A 146 -7.97 5.67 -5.81
CA GLY A 146 -8.38 6.88 -5.12
C GLY A 146 -7.26 7.55 -4.34
N SER A 147 -7.67 8.38 -3.36
CA SER A 147 -6.76 9.09 -2.47
C SER A 147 -6.49 8.35 -1.15
N PHE A 148 -7.30 7.34 -0.80
CA PHE A 148 -7.28 6.63 0.48
C PHE A 148 -6.01 5.79 0.67
N ASN A 149 -5.15 6.18 1.63
CA ASN A 149 -4.06 5.34 2.10
C ASN A 149 -4.55 4.35 3.15
N LEU A 150 -3.80 3.27 3.34
CA LEU A 150 -4.05 2.29 4.39
C LEU A 150 -3.37 2.74 5.70
N ASP A 151 -3.86 3.85 6.25
CA ASP A 151 -3.37 4.46 7.49
C ASP A 151 -4.52 5.06 8.33
N PRO A 152 -4.31 5.29 9.63
CA PRO A 152 -5.33 5.84 10.53
C PRO A 152 -5.77 7.26 10.15
N ARG A 153 -4.88 8.07 9.57
CA ARG A 153 -5.19 9.44 9.18
C ARG A 153 -6.19 9.46 8.02
N SER A 154 -5.96 8.66 6.98
CA SER A 154 -6.91 8.49 5.87
C SER A 154 -8.23 7.90 6.35
N ALA A 155 -8.19 6.97 7.31
CA ALA A 155 -9.40 6.35 7.84
C ALA A 155 -10.26 7.31 8.69
N ARG A 156 -9.65 8.24 9.45
CA ARG A 156 -10.35 9.01 10.49
C ARG A 156 -10.36 10.52 10.30
N LEU A 157 -9.33 11.09 9.69
CA LEU A 157 -9.11 12.55 9.66
C LEU A 157 -9.26 13.14 8.26
N ASN A 158 -8.58 12.57 7.28
CA ASN A 158 -8.61 13.10 5.92
C ASN A 158 -9.94 12.83 5.26
N THR A 159 -10.38 13.78 4.44
CA THR A 159 -11.50 13.57 3.51
C THR A 159 -10.95 12.88 2.27
N GLU A 160 -11.35 11.64 2.07
CA GLU A 160 -10.85 10.78 1.01
C GLU A 160 -11.93 10.45 -0.01
N MET A 161 -11.51 10.15 -1.23
CA MET A 161 -12.40 9.69 -2.30
C MET A 161 -11.71 8.70 -3.22
N GLY A 162 -12.51 7.95 -3.96
CA GLY A 162 -12.04 7.05 -5.00
C GLY A 162 -13.16 6.33 -5.70
N VAL A 163 -12.79 5.57 -6.71
CA VAL A 163 -13.71 4.76 -7.50
C VAL A 163 -13.41 3.29 -7.33
N VAL A 164 -14.45 2.49 -7.19
CA VAL A 164 -14.38 1.03 -7.31
C VAL A 164 -14.88 0.66 -8.68
N LEU A 165 -14.04 -0.02 -9.44
CA LEU A 165 -14.34 -0.59 -10.74
C LEU A 165 -14.58 -2.10 -10.59
N GLU A 166 -15.68 -2.60 -11.14
CA GLU A 166 -15.96 -4.02 -11.23
C GLU A 166 -15.71 -4.48 -12.67
N SER A 167 -14.50 -5.02 -12.91
CA SER A 167 -14.06 -5.47 -14.23
C SER A 167 -12.97 -6.54 -14.09
N PRO A 168 -13.29 -7.82 -14.26
CA PRO A 168 -12.30 -8.89 -14.24
C PRO A 168 -11.18 -8.70 -15.25
N GLN A 169 -11.50 -8.16 -16.42
CA GLN A 169 -10.52 -7.92 -17.48
C GLN A 169 -9.46 -6.90 -17.05
N ILE A 170 -9.89 -5.73 -16.55
CA ILE A 170 -8.96 -4.66 -16.14
C ILE A 170 -8.23 -5.08 -14.85
N ALA A 171 -8.94 -5.66 -13.89
CA ALA A 171 -8.37 -6.10 -12.62
C ALA A 171 -7.30 -7.19 -12.82
N GLY A 172 -7.59 -8.20 -13.65
CA GLY A 172 -6.64 -9.26 -13.97
C GLY A 172 -5.43 -8.74 -14.74
N MET A 173 -5.63 -7.85 -15.72
CA MET A 173 -4.52 -7.21 -16.45
C MET A 173 -3.64 -6.41 -15.48
N MET A 174 -4.23 -5.58 -14.64
CA MET A 174 -3.53 -4.71 -13.71
C MET A 174 -2.77 -5.51 -12.65
N ARG A 175 -3.38 -6.55 -12.06
CA ARG A 175 -2.71 -7.44 -11.12
C ARG A 175 -1.51 -8.13 -11.76
N ARG A 176 -1.67 -8.72 -12.95
CA ARG A 176 -0.57 -9.36 -13.67
C ARG A 176 0.58 -8.39 -13.93
N THR A 177 0.28 -7.18 -14.40
CA THR A 177 1.30 -6.15 -14.61
C THR A 177 2.04 -5.84 -13.30
N LEU A 178 1.32 -5.60 -12.22
CA LEU A 178 1.93 -5.28 -10.92
C LEU A 178 2.81 -6.44 -10.40
N ILE A 179 2.34 -7.68 -10.45
CA ILE A 179 3.12 -8.85 -10.01
C ILE A 179 4.41 -8.99 -10.83
N THR A 180 4.31 -8.78 -12.15
CA THR A 180 5.45 -8.96 -13.05
C THR A 180 6.48 -7.86 -12.91
N THR A 181 6.02 -6.61 -12.74
CA THR A 181 6.92 -5.44 -12.75
C THR A 181 7.40 -5.01 -11.37
N THR A 182 6.64 -5.29 -10.30
CA THR A 182 7.03 -4.88 -8.92
C THR A 182 8.45 -5.35 -8.54
N PRO A 183 8.90 -6.57 -8.88
CA PRO A 183 10.27 -7.01 -8.60
C PRO A 183 11.36 -6.11 -9.20
N ASP A 184 11.09 -5.42 -10.29
CA ASP A 184 12.11 -4.58 -10.97
C ASP A 184 12.41 -3.31 -10.16
N TYR A 185 11.41 -2.77 -9.45
CA TYR A 185 11.52 -1.49 -8.76
C TYR A 185 11.29 -1.54 -7.24
N ALA A 186 11.12 -2.72 -6.66
CA ALA A 186 10.91 -2.87 -5.23
C ALA A 186 11.79 -3.97 -4.61
N TYR A 187 12.11 -3.82 -3.34
CA TYR A 187 12.72 -4.87 -2.54
C TYR A 187 11.65 -5.82 -2.04
N LYS A 188 11.85 -7.14 -2.20
CA LYS A 188 11.03 -8.13 -1.51
C LYS A 188 11.51 -8.25 -0.06
N VAL A 189 10.62 -7.99 0.89
CA VAL A 189 10.93 -8.14 2.31
C VAL A 189 10.65 -9.57 2.74
N THR A 190 11.60 -10.19 3.41
CA THR A 190 11.51 -11.60 3.82
C THR A 190 12.04 -11.81 5.24
N LEU A 191 11.82 -12.99 5.79
CA LEU A 191 12.43 -13.46 7.04
C LEU A 191 13.45 -14.55 6.73
N ASN A 192 14.62 -14.48 7.35
CA ASN A 192 15.56 -15.59 7.32
C ASN A 192 15.18 -16.68 8.35
N ARG A 193 15.91 -17.83 8.37
CA ARG A 193 15.70 -18.95 9.31
C ARG A 193 15.73 -18.56 10.80
N HIS A 194 16.31 -17.40 11.15
CA HIS A 194 16.36 -16.87 12.50
C HIS A 194 15.31 -15.77 12.75
N ASN A 195 14.26 -15.67 11.93
CA ASN A 195 13.23 -14.64 12.01
C ASN A 195 13.76 -13.19 11.96
N LYS A 196 14.90 -12.97 11.27
CA LYS A 196 15.46 -11.62 11.03
C LYS A 196 15.05 -11.13 9.65
N LEU A 197 14.60 -9.88 9.56
CA LEU A 197 14.23 -9.24 8.30
C LEU A 197 15.38 -9.22 7.31
N ARG A 198 15.05 -9.41 6.04
CA ARG A 198 15.93 -9.30 4.88
C ARG A 198 15.19 -8.58 3.77
N TRP A 199 15.91 -7.76 3.04
CA TRP A 199 15.44 -7.10 1.83
C TRP A 199 16.18 -7.71 0.65
N GLN A 200 15.47 -8.38 -0.22
CA GLN A 200 16.02 -8.96 -1.44
C GLN A 200 15.78 -7.98 -2.59
N ASN A 201 16.84 -7.67 -3.32
CA ASN A 201 16.71 -6.99 -4.60
C ASN A 201 16.57 -8.06 -5.69
N PRO A 202 15.39 -8.22 -6.32
CA PRO A 202 15.20 -9.28 -7.29
C PRO A 202 16.06 -9.11 -8.56
N GLU A 203 16.42 -7.87 -8.91
CA GLU A 203 17.19 -7.52 -10.10
C GLU A 203 18.63 -8.07 -10.05
N ASP A 204 19.37 -7.78 -8.97
CA ASP A 204 20.78 -8.20 -8.79
C ASP A 204 20.94 -9.34 -7.77
N ARG A 205 19.83 -9.87 -7.25
CA ARG A 205 19.76 -10.92 -6.22
C ARG A 205 20.46 -10.57 -4.91
N LYS A 206 20.77 -9.31 -4.69
CA LYS A 206 21.45 -8.84 -3.49
C LYS A 206 20.52 -8.88 -2.28
N ILE A 207 21.03 -9.30 -1.14
CA ILE A 207 20.27 -9.42 0.11
C ILE A 207 20.88 -8.47 1.15
N TYR A 208 20.01 -7.59 1.67
CA TYR A 208 20.38 -6.64 2.70
C TYR A 208 19.87 -7.11 4.08
N SER A 209 20.67 -6.91 5.10
CA SER A 209 20.32 -7.22 6.50
C SER A 209 19.71 -6.04 7.26
N LYS A 210 19.75 -4.86 6.64
CA LYS A 210 19.18 -3.59 7.14
C LYS A 210 18.44 -2.93 5.99
N GLU A 211 17.57 -1.98 6.30
CA GLU A 211 16.83 -1.20 5.29
C GLU A 211 17.77 -0.60 4.26
N PRO A 212 17.61 -1.00 2.97
CA PRO A 212 18.54 -0.60 1.91
C PRO A 212 18.57 0.91 1.71
N GLU A 213 19.71 1.44 1.34
CA GLU A 213 19.94 2.86 0.98
C GLU A 213 19.53 3.88 2.05
N ALA A 214 18.85 3.47 3.13
CA ALA A 214 18.46 4.37 4.19
C ALA A 214 19.67 4.86 4.98
N LYS A 215 19.77 6.18 5.18
CA LYS A 215 20.81 6.77 6.02
C LYS A 215 20.70 6.26 7.45
N PHE A 216 21.82 6.14 8.15
CA PHE A 216 21.87 5.67 9.53
C PHE A 216 20.86 6.40 10.41
N TRP A 217 20.83 7.72 10.37
CA TRP A 217 19.91 8.54 11.15
C TRP A 217 18.43 8.29 10.86
N LYS A 218 18.06 8.09 9.59
CA LYS A 218 16.68 7.72 9.23
C LYS A 218 16.26 6.42 9.93
N ARG A 219 17.14 5.41 9.95
CA ARG A 219 16.89 4.13 10.63
C ARG A 219 16.72 4.30 12.14
N VAL A 220 17.61 5.09 12.77
CA VAL A 220 17.54 5.39 14.22
C VAL A 220 16.23 6.09 14.55
N ILE A 221 15.90 7.17 13.84
CA ILE A 221 14.66 7.93 14.04
C ILE A 221 13.43 7.03 13.84
N SER A 222 13.36 6.29 12.74
CA SER A 222 12.23 5.39 12.48
C SER A 222 12.07 4.34 13.60
N LYS A 223 13.19 3.81 14.11
CA LYS A 223 13.17 2.86 15.21
C LYS A 223 12.68 3.50 16.52
N ILE A 224 13.16 4.68 16.86
CA ILE A 224 12.70 5.42 18.07
C ILE A 224 11.20 5.71 17.96
N LEU A 225 10.75 6.27 16.83
CA LEU A 225 9.35 6.60 16.59
C LEU A 225 8.45 5.35 16.62
N SER A 226 8.95 4.17 16.25
CA SER A 226 8.16 2.94 16.28
C SER A 226 7.78 2.47 17.69
N PHE A 227 8.46 2.95 18.73
CA PHE A 227 8.11 2.69 20.12
C PHE A 227 7.11 3.68 20.71
N LEU A 228 6.90 4.83 20.05
CA LEU A 228 5.97 5.83 20.52
C LEU A 228 4.52 5.47 20.14
N PRO A 229 3.53 5.82 20.96
CA PRO A 229 2.11 5.56 20.69
C PRO A 229 1.52 6.60 19.71
N ILE A 230 2.24 6.93 18.64
CA ILE A 230 1.87 7.96 17.65
C ILE A 230 1.01 7.41 16.52
N GLU A 231 0.74 6.11 16.50
CA GLU A 231 0.04 5.45 15.40
C GLU A 231 -1.34 6.04 15.09
N GLY A 232 -2.04 6.53 16.10
CA GLY A 232 -3.34 7.18 15.92
C GLY A 232 -3.27 8.57 15.27
N LEU A 233 -2.07 9.14 15.14
CA LEU A 233 -1.83 10.45 14.52
C LEU A 233 -1.28 10.34 13.09
N LEU A 234 -0.93 9.12 12.65
CA LEU A 234 -0.30 8.80 11.36
C LEU A 234 -1.33 8.52 10.27
#